data_cd91ef7fd5b130553454d4ae2789c934
#
_entry.id   cd91ef7fd5b130553454d4ae2789c934
#
_cell.length_a   1.000
_cell.length_b   1.000
_cell.length_c   1.000
_cell.angle_alpha   90.00
_cell.angle_beta   90.00
_cell.angle_gamma   90.00
#
_symmetry.space_group_name_H-M   'P 1'
#
loop_
_entity.id
_entity.type
_entity.pdbx_description
1 polymer ?
#
loop_
_entity_poly.entity_id
_entity_poly.type
_entity_poly.pdbx_seq_one_letter_code
_entity_poly.pdbx_strand_id
1 'polypeptide(L)'
;MIKAFPLFLASILLLSGCVDRAAADTKLARGCAAGAEIFIDEGFEIKEITNKKFQDAPGLGKGFREVTINALVSDSWYEGEETYQCIFVESVNIFGSHSATIYQLRLSDDEVYGKEGTKILGSFKDHLKLTETVEQGMNL
;
A
#
# COMPACT_ATOMS: atom_id res chain seq x y z
N MET A 1 -16.69 21.53 -58.78
CA MET A 1 -15.75 20.54 -58.14
C MET A 1 -15.53 21.00 -56.71
N ILE A 2 -16.19 20.37 -55.79
CA ILE A 2 -16.00 20.64 -54.35
C ILE A 2 -14.97 19.67 -53.85
N LYS A 3 -13.77 20.18 -53.53
CA LYS A 3 -12.75 19.37 -52.89
C LYS A 3 -13.10 19.24 -51.38
N ALA A 4 -13.59 18.07 -51.03
CA ALA A 4 -13.76 17.73 -49.62
C ALA A 4 -12.38 17.64 -48.94
N PHE A 5 -12.10 18.55 -48.03
CA PHE A 5 -10.98 18.48 -47.12
C PHE A 5 -11.39 17.51 -46.00
N PRO A 6 -10.66 16.42 -45.76
CA PRO A 6 -10.90 15.61 -44.58
C PRO A 6 -10.38 16.41 -43.39
N LEU A 7 -11.29 16.83 -42.52
CA LEU A 7 -10.96 17.30 -41.19
C LEU A 7 -10.37 16.11 -40.42
N PHE A 8 -9.06 16.05 -40.38
CA PHE A 8 -8.35 15.19 -39.43
C PHE A 8 -8.58 15.81 -38.03
N LEU A 9 -9.64 15.32 -37.39
CA LEU A 9 -9.84 15.57 -35.98
C LEU A 9 -8.75 14.78 -35.25
N ALA A 10 -7.63 15.45 -35.01
CA ALA A 10 -6.62 14.94 -34.10
C ALA A 10 -7.24 14.86 -32.70
N SER A 11 -7.74 13.68 -32.36
CA SER A 11 -8.07 13.35 -30.98
C SER A 11 -6.79 13.40 -30.19
N ILE A 12 -6.51 14.56 -29.62
CA ILE A 12 -5.52 14.71 -28.56
C ILE A 12 -6.07 13.90 -27.40
N LEU A 13 -5.65 12.65 -27.33
CA LEU A 13 -5.74 11.85 -26.12
C LEU A 13 -4.99 12.64 -25.06
N LEU A 14 -5.74 13.37 -24.28
CA LEU A 14 -5.27 13.89 -22.99
C LEU A 14 -4.91 12.66 -22.16
N LEU A 15 -3.67 12.23 -22.25
CA LEU A 15 -3.02 11.40 -21.26
C LEU A 15 -2.94 12.24 -19.99
N SER A 16 -4.10 12.48 -19.37
CA SER A 16 -4.15 12.87 -17.99
C SER A 16 -3.38 11.78 -17.25
N GLY A 17 -2.29 12.15 -16.56
CA GLY A 17 -1.43 11.22 -15.83
C GLY A 17 -2.22 10.41 -14.83
N CYS A 18 -2.88 9.35 -15.30
CA CYS A 18 -3.50 8.36 -14.44
C CYS A 18 -2.35 7.58 -13.81
N VAL A 19 -2.29 7.62 -12.48
CA VAL A 19 -1.47 6.70 -11.71
C VAL A 19 -1.83 5.30 -12.19
N ASP A 20 -0.82 4.51 -12.56
CA ASP A 20 -1.02 3.08 -12.78
C ASP A 20 -1.42 2.44 -11.44
N ARG A 21 -2.73 2.21 -11.27
CA ARG A 21 -3.29 1.70 -10.03
C ARG A 21 -2.71 0.34 -9.66
N ALA A 22 -2.53 -0.53 -10.64
CA ALA A 22 -1.95 -1.86 -10.39
C ALA A 22 -0.49 -1.77 -9.91
N ALA A 23 0.32 -0.91 -10.50
CA ALA A 23 1.70 -0.69 -10.08
C ALA A 23 1.76 -0.06 -8.67
N ALA A 24 0.92 0.94 -8.39
CA ALA A 24 0.81 1.54 -7.07
C ALA A 24 0.41 0.51 -6.01
N ASP A 25 -0.63 -0.26 -6.26
CA ASP A 25 -1.11 -1.29 -5.32
C ASP A 25 -0.03 -2.37 -5.05
N THR A 26 0.73 -2.76 -6.07
CA THR A 26 1.86 -3.69 -5.90
C THR A 26 2.92 -3.15 -4.94
N LYS A 27 3.25 -1.86 -5.04
CA LYS A 27 4.18 -1.19 -4.12
C LYS A 27 3.64 -1.18 -2.70
N LEU A 28 2.36 -0.86 -2.52
CA LEU A 28 1.71 -0.84 -1.21
C LEU A 28 1.73 -2.23 -0.56
N ALA A 29 1.48 -3.30 -1.33
CA ALA A 29 1.53 -4.67 -0.81
C ALA A 29 2.93 -5.04 -0.33
N ARG A 30 3.98 -4.67 -1.07
CA ARG A 30 5.37 -4.87 -0.62
C ARG A 30 5.68 -4.11 0.66
N GLY A 31 5.25 -2.85 0.73
CA GLY A 31 5.41 -2.04 1.93
C GLY A 31 4.68 -2.63 3.13
N CYS A 32 3.46 -3.13 2.93
CA CYS A 32 2.67 -3.79 3.97
C CYS A 32 3.38 -5.04 4.52
N ALA A 33 3.88 -5.89 3.65
CA ALA A 33 4.64 -7.08 4.05
C ALA A 33 5.90 -6.71 4.84
N ALA A 34 6.67 -5.74 4.36
CA ALA A 34 7.87 -5.26 5.05
C ALA A 34 7.56 -4.71 6.44
N GLY A 35 6.49 -3.93 6.56
CA GLY A 35 6.02 -3.40 7.84
C GLY A 35 5.56 -4.48 8.80
N ALA A 36 4.82 -5.47 8.32
CA ALA A 36 4.36 -6.58 9.14
C ALA A 36 5.55 -7.38 9.71
N GLU A 37 6.56 -7.63 8.90
CA GLU A 37 7.71 -8.46 9.26
C GLU A 37 8.50 -7.95 10.48
N ILE A 38 8.49 -6.65 10.75
CA ILE A 38 9.19 -6.09 11.92
C ILE A 38 8.46 -6.32 13.25
N PHE A 39 7.19 -6.69 13.22
CA PHE A 39 6.37 -6.85 14.41
C PHE A 39 5.85 -8.29 14.63
N ILE A 40 6.06 -9.19 13.67
CA ILE A 40 5.77 -10.61 13.90
C ILE A 40 6.76 -11.19 14.90
N ASP A 41 6.40 -12.30 15.51
CA ASP A 41 7.21 -12.95 16.53
C ASP A 41 8.62 -13.28 16.02
N GLU A 42 9.58 -13.20 16.93
CA GLU A 42 10.99 -13.46 16.62
C GLU A 42 11.18 -14.87 16.03
N GLY A 43 11.94 -14.95 14.96
CA GLY A 43 12.20 -16.18 14.23
C GLY A 43 11.22 -16.50 13.10
N PHE A 44 10.09 -15.77 13.04
CA PHE A 44 9.16 -15.87 11.91
C PHE A 44 9.56 -14.93 10.79
N GLU A 45 9.32 -15.36 9.57
CA GLU A 45 9.49 -14.54 8.38
C GLU A 45 8.35 -14.80 7.38
N ILE A 46 8.03 -13.79 6.59
CA ILE A 46 7.09 -13.91 5.48
C ILE A 46 7.82 -14.56 4.30
N LYS A 47 7.39 -15.77 3.95
CA LYS A 47 7.95 -16.51 2.82
C LYS A 47 7.34 -16.09 1.50
N GLU A 48 6.04 -15.86 1.49
CA GLU A 48 5.28 -15.58 0.28
C GLU A 48 4.01 -14.81 0.63
N ILE A 49 3.60 -13.90 -0.24
CA ILE A 49 2.28 -13.30 -0.22
C ILE A 49 1.38 -14.15 -1.12
N THR A 50 0.41 -14.84 -0.52
CA THR A 50 -0.46 -15.79 -1.19
C THR A 50 -1.68 -15.13 -1.81
N ASN A 51 -2.14 -14.01 -1.24
CA ASN A 51 -3.26 -13.23 -1.75
C ASN A 51 -3.12 -11.76 -1.37
N LYS A 52 -3.67 -10.90 -2.22
CA LYS A 52 -3.71 -9.44 -2.03
C LYS A 52 -5.10 -8.92 -2.36
N LYS A 53 -5.60 -8.02 -1.52
CA LYS A 53 -6.84 -7.31 -1.74
C LYS A 53 -6.63 -5.82 -1.51
N PHE A 54 -7.17 -5.01 -2.39
CA PHE A 54 -7.03 -3.55 -2.36
C PHE A 54 -8.39 -2.89 -2.43
N GLN A 55 -8.61 -1.89 -1.61
CA GLN A 55 -9.83 -1.08 -1.64
C GLN A 55 -9.58 0.29 -1.03
N ASP A 56 -10.49 1.23 -1.26
CA ASP A 56 -10.49 2.47 -0.50
C ASP A 56 -10.81 2.15 0.96
N ALA A 57 -10.08 2.77 1.89
CA ALA A 57 -10.25 2.46 3.31
C ALA A 57 -11.62 2.90 3.81
N PRO A 58 -12.44 1.99 4.35
CA PRO A 58 -13.77 2.33 4.82
C PRO A 58 -13.75 3.39 5.93
N GLY A 59 -14.59 4.42 5.79
CA GLY A 59 -14.79 5.43 6.82
C GLY A 59 -13.68 6.46 7.01
N LEU A 60 -12.58 6.41 6.24
CA LEU A 60 -11.48 7.35 6.37
C LEU A 60 -11.47 8.46 5.31
N GLY A 61 -12.31 8.36 4.28
CA GLY A 61 -12.41 9.36 3.23
C GLY A 61 -11.41 9.16 2.08
N LYS A 62 -11.31 10.17 1.23
CA LYS A 62 -10.44 10.13 0.04
C LYS A 62 -8.98 10.10 0.42
N GLY A 63 -8.19 9.40 -0.39
CA GLY A 63 -6.75 9.32 -0.24
C GLY A 63 -6.28 8.25 0.74
N PHE A 64 -7.20 7.50 1.35
CA PHE A 64 -6.84 6.35 2.19
C PHE A 64 -7.06 5.04 1.44
N ARG A 65 -6.01 4.29 1.27
CA ARG A 65 -6.02 3.00 0.57
C ARG A 65 -5.77 1.86 1.55
N GLU A 66 -6.64 0.88 1.56
CA GLU A 66 -6.50 -0.32 2.38
C GLU A 66 -5.92 -1.46 1.55
N VAL A 67 -4.93 -2.11 2.11
CA VAL A 67 -4.29 -3.29 1.56
C VAL A 67 -4.43 -4.42 2.56
N THR A 68 -5.02 -5.51 2.15
CA THR A 68 -5.05 -6.76 2.92
C THR A 68 -4.17 -7.78 2.21
N ILE A 69 -3.20 -8.33 2.91
CA ILE A 69 -2.35 -9.41 2.40
C ILE A 69 -2.56 -10.67 3.22
N ASN A 70 -2.64 -11.80 2.53
CA ASN A 70 -2.45 -13.11 3.14
C ASN A 70 -1.01 -13.53 2.87
N ALA A 71 -0.31 -13.92 3.91
CA ALA A 71 1.10 -14.25 3.85
C ALA A 71 1.36 -15.62 4.45
N LEU A 72 2.19 -16.38 3.77
CA LEU A 72 2.74 -17.61 4.32
C LEU A 72 3.88 -17.24 5.25
N VAL A 73 3.70 -17.50 6.53
CA VAL A 73 4.65 -17.16 7.59
C VAL A 73 5.24 -18.44 8.15
N SER A 74 6.54 -18.48 8.30
CA SER A 74 7.21 -19.68 8.84
C SER A 74 8.37 -19.34 9.75
N ASP A 75 8.62 -20.26 10.67
CA ASP A 75 9.87 -20.41 11.39
C ASP A 75 10.45 -21.82 11.12
N SER A 76 11.39 -22.27 11.96
CA SER A 76 12.01 -23.60 11.80
C SER A 76 11.05 -24.76 12.04
N TRP A 77 9.89 -24.55 12.66
CA TRP A 77 8.99 -25.60 13.15
C TRP A 77 7.55 -25.44 12.69
N TYR A 78 7.14 -24.24 12.33
CA TYR A 78 5.77 -23.90 11.98
C TYR A 78 5.71 -23.18 10.64
N GLU A 79 4.68 -23.49 9.86
CA GLU A 79 4.32 -22.75 8.67
C GLU A 79 2.80 -22.59 8.65
N GLY A 80 2.34 -21.37 8.44
CA GLY A 80 0.92 -21.07 8.41
C GLY A 80 0.63 -19.79 7.64
N GLU A 81 -0.63 -19.63 7.26
CA GLU A 81 -1.12 -18.41 6.58
C GLU A 81 -1.65 -17.43 7.61
N GLU A 82 -1.18 -16.20 7.55
CA GLU A 82 -1.60 -15.07 8.37
C GLU A 82 -2.14 -13.94 7.49
N THR A 83 -3.04 -13.15 8.04
CA THR A 83 -3.62 -12.00 7.35
C THR A 83 -3.19 -10.71 8.01
N TYR A 84 -2.64 -9.79 7.23
CA TYR A 84 -2.24 -8.46 7.66
C TYR A 84 -2.99 -7.40 6.87
N GLN A 85 -3.30 -6.30 7.51
CA GLN A 85 -4.01 -5.18 6.91
C GLN A 85 -3.23 -3.89 7.11
N CYS A 86 -3.02 -3.18 6.03
CA CYS A 86 -2.35 -1.88 6.06
C CYS A 86 -3.26 -0.81 5.47
N ILE A 87 -3.22 0.37 6.06
CA ILE A 87 -3.87 1.55 5.53
C ILE A 87 -2.79 2.57 5.19
N PHE A 88 -2.83 3.07 3.97
CA PHE A 88 -1.91 4.07 3.44
C PHE A 88 -2.63 5.38 3.17
N VAL A 89 -1.97 6.49 3.42
CA VAL A 89 -2.35 7.79 2.88
C VAL A 89 -1.64 7.96 1.55
N GLU A 90 -2.42 8.11 0.50
CA GLU A 90 -1.89 8.31 -0.86
C GLU A 90 -2.00 9.76 -1.29
N SER A 91 -1.05 10.22 -2.07
CA SER A 91 -1.12 11.48 -2.79
C SER A 91 -0.54 11.35 -4.19
N VAL A 92 -1.10 12.15 -5.10
CA VAL A 92 -0.62 12.26 -6.47
C VAL A 92 -0.33 13.73 -6.73
N ASN A 93 0.89 14.04 -7.14
CA ASN A 93 1.26 15.41 -7.46
C ASN A 93 0.74 15.81 -8.86
N ILE A 94 0.90 17.09 -9.21
CA ILE A 94 0.48 17.64 -10.50
C ILE A 94 1.16 16.98 -11.71
N PHE A 95 2.27 16.32 -11.51
CA PHE A 95 3.00 15.58 -12.56
C PHE A 95 2.60 14.10 -12.63
N GLY A 96 1.60 13.67 -11.86
CA GLY A 96 1.13 12.29 -11.81
C GLY A 96 2.00 11.34 -10.98
N SER A 97 3.00 11.84 -10.24
CA SER A 97 3.80 11.02 -9.34
C SER A 97 2.98 10.61 -8.12
N HIS A 98 2.91 9.31 -7.88
CA HIS A 98 2.25 8.71 -6.74
C HIS A 98 3.21 8.61 -5.55
N SER A 99 2.74 9.00 -4.39
CA SER A 99 3.40 8.76 -3.12
C SER A 99 2.41 8.19 -2.10
N ALA A 100 2.92 7.41 -1.18
CA ALA A 100 2.11 6.84 -0.10
C ALA A 100 2.92 6.77 1.18
N THR A 101 2.23 6.93 2.29
CA THR A 101 2.79 6.78 3.64
C THR A 101 1.90 5.85 4.43
N ILE A 102 2.49 4.95 5.19
CA ILE A 102 1.72 4.08 6.06
C ILE A 102 1.00 4.90 7.14
N TYR A 103 -0.29 4.68 7.25
CA TYR A 103 -1.14 5.27 8.28
C TYR A 103 -1.34 4.29 9.44
N GLN A 104 -1.69 3.04 9.12
CA GLN A 104 -1.96 2.02 10.12
C GLN A 104 -1.57 0.64 9.61
N LEU A 105 -0.99 -0.17 10.48
CA LEU A 105 -0.73 -1.59 10.28
C LEU A 105 -1.46 -2.39 11.33
N ARG A 106 -2.24 -3.37 10.94
CA ARG A 106 -2.95 -4.29 11.80
C ARG A 106 -2.43 -5.72 11.57
N LEU A 107 -1.83 -6.30 12.59
CA LEU A 107 -1.39 -7.70 12.60
C LEU A 107 -2.50 -8.63 13.09
N SER A 108 -3.32 -8.16 14.02
CA SER A 108 -4.49 -8.82 14.57
C SER A 108 -5.47 -7.77 15.10
N ASP A 109 -6.62 -8.18 15.61
CA ASP A 109 -7.59 -7.25 16.19
C ASP A 109 -7.03 -6.46 17.39
N ASP A 110 -6.11 -7.06 18.13
CA ASP A 110 -5.52 -6.47 19.33
C ASP A 110 -4.14 -5.85 19.10
N GLU A 111 -3.54 -6.06 17.92
CA GLU A 111 -2.19 -5.62 17.63
C GLU A 111 -2.17 -4.70 16.41
N VAL A 112 -2.18 -3.40 16.70
CA VAL A 112 -2.28 -2.32 15.71
C VAL A 112 -1.19 -1.28 15.96
N TYR A 113 -0.50 -0.89 14.90
CA TYR A 113 0.56 0.12 14.89
C TYR A 113 0.23 1.26 13.93
N GLY A 114 0.92 2.38 14.07
CA GLY A 114 0.72 3.55 13.23
C GLY A 114 -0.11 4.62 13.91
N LYS A 115 -1.16 5.10 13.25
CA LYS A 115 -1.98 6.21 13.74
C LYS A 115 -3.46 5.85 13.83
N GLU A 116 -4.12 6.50 14.78
CA GLU A 116 -5.57 6.63 14.84
C GLU A 116 -5.90 8.11 15.01
N GLY A 117 -6.37 8.76 13.95
CA GLY A 117 -6.47 10.21 13.90
C GLY A 117 -5.08 10.87 14.02
N THR A 118 -4.88 11.66 15.07
CA THR A 118 -3.59 12.28 15.39
C THR A 118 -2.77 11.51 16.42
N LYS A 119 -3.35 10.47 17.00
CA LYS A 119 -2.72 9.65 18.04
C LYS A 119 -1.82 8.59 17.41
N ILE A 120 -0.60 8.45 17.93
CA ILE A 120 0.29 7.34 17.59
C ILE A 120 -0.07 6.15 18.46
N LEU A 121 -0.25 4.99 17.80
CA LEU A 121 -0.49 3.70 18.44
C LEU A 121 0.85 3.02 18.71
N GLY A 122 1.04 2.54 19.94
CA GLY A 122 2.32 2.01 20.37
C GLY A 122 3.34 3.10 20.71
N SER A 123 4.63 2.80 20.61
CA SER A 123 5.69 3.76 20.88
C SER A 123 6.01 4.63 19.67
N PHE A 124 6.54 5.81 19.91
CA PHE A 124 7.06 6.68 18.83
C PHE A 124 8.20 6.00 18.04
N LYS A 125 9.02 5.23 18.72
CA LYS A 125 10.09 4.44 18.10
C LYS A 125 9.55 3.42 17.12
N ASP A 126 8.49 2.70 17.51
CA ASP A 126 7.83 1.73 16.63
C ASP A 126 7.22 2.41 15.42
N HIS A 127 6.62 3.59 15.62
CA HIS A 127 6.06 4.37 14.52
C HIS A 127 7.13 4.81 13.51
N LEU A 128 8.29 5.29 13.98
CA LEU A 128 9.40 5.66 13.09
C LEU A 128 9.92 4.44 12.32
N LYS A 129 10.12 3.32 13.01
CA LYS A 129 10.59 2.08 12.42
C LYS A 129 9.61 1.56 11.36
N LEU A 130 8.31 1.59 11.67
CA LEU A 130 7.25 1.21 10.73
C LEU A 130 7.31 2.07 9.46
N THR A 131 7.33 3.39 9.63
CA THR A 131 7.33 4.33 8.50
C THR A 131 8.53 4.12 7.59
N GLU A 132 9.72 4.03 8.16
CA GLU A 132 10.97 3.83 7.42
C GLU A 132 10.99 2.48 6.69
N THR A 133 10.63 1.40 7.38
CA THR A 133 10.67 0.05 6.81
C THR A 133 9.64 -0.11 5.68
N VAL A 134 8.45 0.43 5.85
CA VAL A 134 7.40 0.41 4.82
C VAL A 134 7.84 1.20 3.58
N GLU A 135 8.41 2.39 3.77
CA GLU A 135 8.94 3.21 2.66
C GLU A 135 10.04 2.47 1.90
N GLN A 136 10.97 1.84 2.60
CA GLN A 136 12.01 1.02 1.96
C GLN A 136 11.40 -0.15 1.19
N GLY A 137 10.44 -0.85 1.76
CA GLY A 137 9.75 -1.97 1.12
C GLY A 137 8.97 -1.57 -0.15
N MET A 138 8.40 -0.37 -0.18
CA MET A 138 7.71 0.16 -1.35
C MET A 138 8.66 0.52 -2.49
N ASN A 139 9.90 0.87 -2.19
CA ASN A 139 10.90 1.36 -3.15
C ASN A 139 11.83 0.27 -3.69
N LEU A 140 11.59 -0.98 -3.35
CA LEU A 140 12.35 -2.13 -3.87
C LEU A 140 11.96 -2.54 -5.29
#